data_834b5aec0782a44651e650b80c611209
#
_entry.id   834b5aec0782a44651e650b80c611209
#
_cell.length_a   1.000
_cell.length_b   1.000
_cell.length_c   1.000
_cell.angle_alpha   90.00
_cell.angle_beta   90.00
_cell.angle_gamma   90.00
#
_symmetry.space_group_name_H-M   'P 1'
#
loop_
_entity.id
_entity.type
_entity.pdbx_description
1 polymer ?
#
loop_
_entity_poly.entity_id
_entity_poly.type
_entity_poly.pdbx_seq_one_letter_code
_entity_poly.pdbx_strand_id
1 'polypeptide(L)'
;IERKVIDAGKRLFRIHPSVYSGNQFNNTAHGDARFSPVKDRITGNIIPTIYAGDSTDVAICEVVFHDVDVSQKEIVFEQKNLKDKSHTELELNDDVIVAVIDQVSVVTMRAGKKLIHCDAEEYIHTRAWAEHIYEQHKDIQGLEWPSRQHNGNAYVFFEDRITSGTLKINTTDTLA
;
A
#
# COMPACT_ATOMS: atom_id res chain seq x y z
N ILE A 1 2.59 -15.20 -11.28
CA ILE A 1 2.10 -13.85 -10.92
C ILE A 1 2.49 -12.85 -12.01
N GLU A 2 1.58 -11.95 -12.36
CA GLU A 2 1.84 -10.88 -13.32
C GLU A 2 2.78 -9.84 -12.73
N ARG A 3 3.76 -9.39 -13.54
CA ARG A 3 4.71 -8.33 -13.20
C ARG A 3 4.43 -7.11 -14.03
N LYS A 4 4.51 -5.95 -13.40
CA LYS A 4 4.39 -4.66 -14.06
C LYS A 4 5.58 -3.79 -13.65
N VAL A 5 6.17 -3.10 -14.62
CA VAL A 5 7.15 -2.06 -14.36
C VAL A 5 6.39 -0.75 -14.16
N ILE A 6 6.67 -0.07 -13.08
CA ILE A 6 6.25 1.31 -12.84
C ILE A 6 7.45 2.18 -13.20
N ASP A 7 7.28 2.99 -14.22
CA ASP A 7 8.37 3.79 -14.78
C ASP A 7 8.81 4.91 -13.81
N ALA A 8 10.09 5.24 -13.86
CA ALA A 8 10.63 6.44 -13.24
C ALA A 8 9.84 7.70 -13.68
N GLY A 9 9.70 8.67 -12.79
CA GLY A 9 8.85 9.86 -12.97
C GLY A 9 7.37 9.65 -12.59
N LYS A 10 6.93 8.42 -12.29
CA LYS A 10 5.58 8.18 -11.79
C LYS A 10 5.40 8.90 -10.46
N ARG A 11 4.33 9.69 -10.35
CA ARG A 11 3.89 10.30 -9.09
C ARG A 11 3.00 9.35 -8.33
N LEU A 12 3.22 9.31 -7.03
CA LEU A 12 2.48 8.54 -6.06
C LEU A 12 2.08 9.44 -4.89
N PHE A 13 0.98 9.11 -4.24
CA PHE A 13 0.40 9.93 -3.18
C PHE A 13 0.24 9.10 -1.91
N ARG A 14 0.53 9.71 -0.78
CA ARG A 14 0.50 9.02 0.51
C ARG A 14 -0.13 9.90 1.58
N ILE A 15 -0.98 9.29 2.43
CA ILE A 15 -1.44 9.85 3.69
C ILE A 15 -0.72 9.12 4.83
N HIS A 16 -0.12 9.85 5.74
CA HIS A 16 0.67 9.28 6.84
C HIS A 16 0.64 10.16 8.09
N PRO A 17 0.97 9.63 9.29
CA PRO A 17 1.14 10.48 10.47
C PRO A 17 2.25 11.52 10.26
N SER A 18 1.97 12.78 10.63
CA SER A 18 2.87 13.92 10.40
C SER A 18 4.21 13.83 11.13
N VAL A 19 4.31 12.96 12.13
CA VAL A 19 5.56 12.70 12.87
C VAL A 19 6.59 11.91 12.06
N TYR A 20 6.17 11.29 10.95
CA TYR A 20 7.06 10.53 10.07
C TYR A 20 7.31 11.26 8.76
N SER A 21 8.45 11.02 8.13
CA SER A 21 8.70 11.51 6.77
C SER A 21 7.81 10.82 5.75
N GLY A 22 7.42 11.55 4.69
CA GLY A 22 6.57 11.04 3.63
C GLY A 22 7.12 9.81 2.90
N ASN A 23 8.44 9.64 2.85
CA ASN A 23 9.11 8.47 2.25
C ASN A 23 9.66 7.48 3.30
N GLN A 24 9.27 7.61 4.56
CA GLN A 24 9.70 6.70 5.62
C GLN A 24 8.89 5.40 5.56
N PHE A 25 9.59 4.28 5.52
CA PHE A 25 9.01 2.95 5.62
C PHE A 25 8.61 2.63 7.05
N ASN A 26 7.50 1.91 7.21
CA ASN A 26 7.07 1.38 8.51
C ASN A 26 7.82 0.07 8.77
N ASN A 27 8.71 0.10 9.74
CA ASN A 27 9.51 -1.04 10.18
C ASN A 27 8.92 -1.78 11.40
N THR A 28 7.68 -1.47 11.77
CA THR A 28 7.03 -2.06 12.94
C THR A 28 5.98 -3.10 12.55
N ALA A 29 5.63 -3.97 13.51
CA ALA A 29 4.49 -4.87 13.37
C ALA A 29 3.14 -4.15 13.60
N HIS A 30 3.18 -2.86 13.97
CA HIS A 30 1.98 -2.06 14.17
C HIS A 30 1.40 -1.63 12.82
N GLY A 31 0.13 -1.81 12.68
CA GLY A 31 -0.63 -1.50 11.47
C GLY A 31 -1.51 -2.69 11.09
N ASP A 32 -2.69 -2.37 10.63
CA ASP A 32 -3.67 -3.34 10.17
C ASP A 32 -4.07 -3.01 8.74
N ALA A 33 -3.13 -3.26 7.82
CA ALA A 33 -3.35 -3.03 6.41
C ALA A 33 -3.45 -4.36 5.65
N ARG A 34 -4.07 -4.32 4.47
CA ARG A 34 -4.35 -5.50 3.66
C ARG A 34 -3.10 -6.35 3.38
N PHE A 35 -1.99 -5.74 3.01
CA PHE A 35 -0.76 -6.43 2.64
C PHE A 35 0.43 -6.08 3.55
N SER A 36 0.19 -5.57 4.76
CA SER A 36 1.23 -5.19 5.73
C SER A 36 0.68 -5.33 7.15
N PRO A 37 1.50 -5.68 8.14
CA PRO A 37 2.94 -5.95 8.05
C PRO A 37 3.28 -7.23 7.29
N VAL A 38 4.43 -7.24 6.62
CA VAL A 38 5.02 -8.40 5.96
C VAL A 38 6.15 -8.94 6.82
N LYS A 39 6.23 -10.26 6.97
CA LYS A 39 7.31 -10.92 7.73
C LYS A 39 8.13 -11.81 6.80
N ASP A 40 9.42 -11.75 6.96
CA ASP A 40 10.30 -12.78 6.44
C ASP A 40 10.05 -14.08 7.22
N ARG A 41 9.59 -15.13 6.55
CA ARG A 41 9.22 -16.39 7.19
C ARG A 41 10.41 -17.19 7.72
N ILE A 42 11.61 -16.91 7.21
CA ILE A 42 12.83 -17.58 7.64
C ILE A 42 13.37 -16.96 8.92
N THR A 43 13.46 -15.63 8.94
CA THR A 43 14.04 -14.89 10.07
C THR A 43 13.02 -14.43 11.09
N GLY A 44 11.74 -14.34 10.71
CA GLY A 44 10.67 -13.75 11.52
C GLY A 44 10.70 -12.22 11.61
N ASN A 45 11.66 -11.58 10.94
CA ASN A 45 11.82 -10.13 10.97
C ASN A 45 10.72 -9.44 10.14
N ILE A 46 10.32 -8.25 10.59
CA ILE A 46 9.44 -7.39 9.80
C ILE A 46 10.21 -6.84 8.61
N ILE A 47 9.62 -6.97 7.43
CA ILE A 47 10.06 -6.29 6.22
C ILE A 47 9.41 -4.90 6.22
N PRO A 48 10.17 -3.82 6.31
CA PRO A 48 9.60 -2.49 6.32
C PRO A 48 8.86 -2.21 5.02
N THR A 49 7.68 -1.59 5.12
CA THR A 49 6.81 -1.33 3.97
C THR A 49 6.34 0.11 3.94
N ILE A 50 6.02 0.60 2.75
CA ILE A 50 5.41 1.90 2.54
C ILE A 50 4.22 1.77 1.57
N TYR A 51 3.10 2.41 1.93
CA TYR A 51 1.88 2.47 1.11
C TYR A 51 1.79 3.77 0.36
N ALA A 52 1.26 3.71 -0.86
CA ALA A 52 0.93 4.88 -1.68
C ALA A 52 -0.25 4.57 -2.60
N GLY A 53 -0.88 5.60 -3.16
CA GLY A 53 -1.89 5.51 -4.21
C GLY A 53 -1.43 6.21 -5.49
N ASP A 54 -2.07 5.90 -6.60
CA ASP A 54 -1.81 6.59 -7.88
C ASP A 54 -2.48 7.99 -7.95
N SER A 55 -3.30 8.33 -6.96
CA SER A 55 -3.89 9.65 -6.76
C SER A 55 -4.07 9.95 -5.28
N THR A 56 -4.28 11.23 -4.97
CA THR A 56 -4.63 11.68 -3.60
C THR A 56 -5.90 10.99 -3.11
N ASP A 57 -6.90 10.85 -3.98
CA ASP A 57 -8.19 10.24 -3.63
C ASP A 57 -8.02 8.77 -3.24
N VAL A 58 -7.20 8.00 -3.99
CA VAL A 58 -6.85 6.63 -3.63
C VAL A 58 -6.14 6.58 -2.29
N ALA A 59 -5.15 7.44 -2.06
CA ALA A 59 -4.41 7.48 -0.80
C ALA A 59 -5.33 7.81 0.40
N ILE A 60 -6.30 8.70 0.22
CA ILE A 60 -7.31 9.01 1.23
C ILE A 60 -8.23 7.82 1.46
N CYS A 61 -8.73 7.18 0.41
CA CYS A 61 -9.59 6.01 0.52
C CYS A 61 -8.92 4.85 1.26
N GLU A 62 -7.65 4.58 0.98
CA GLU A 62 -6.91 3.47 1.59
C GLU A 62 -6.51 3.71 3.05
N VAL A 63 -6.43 4.98 3.51
CA VAL A 63 -5.96 5.30 4.86
C VAL A 63 -7.07 5.87 5.75
N VAL A 64 -7.95 6.70 5.18
CA VAL A 64 -8.95 7.44 5.94
C VAL A 64 -10.30 6.75 5.92
N PHE A 65 -10.67 6.20 4.76
CA PHE A 65 -11.99 5.60 4.53
C PHE A 65 -11.97 4.09 4.41
N HIS A 66 -10.83 3.43 4.65
CA HIS A 66 -10.71 1.99 4.39
C HIS A 66 -11.72 1.14 5.16
N ASP A 67 -12.12 1.56 6.37
CA ASP A 67 -13.12 0.90 7.23
C ASP A 67 -14.50 1.58 7.22
N VAL A 68 -14.68 2.60 6.37
CA VAL A 68 -15.94 3.34 6.30
C VAL A 68 -16.86 2.69 5.26
N ASP A 69 -18.09 2.38 5.66
CA ASP A 69 -19.12 1.93 4.73
C ASP A 69 -19.64 3.11 3.90
N VAL A 70 -19.05 3.25 2.70
CA VAL A 70 -19.41 4.34 1.75
C VAL A 70 -20.75 4.13 1.06
N SER A 71 -21.46 3.00 1.29
CA SER A 71 -22.79 2.77 0.75
C SER A 71 -23.89 3.53 1.50
N GLN A 72 -23.58 4.06 2.66
CA GLN A 72 -24.51 4.85 3.49
C GLN A 72 -24.73 6.25 2.89
N LYS A 73 -25.97 6.76 2.98
CA LYS A 73 -26.34 8.09 2.46
C LYS A 73 -25.60 9.25 3.14
N GLU A 74 -25.20 9.05 4.37
CA GLU A 74 -24.47 10.03 5.18
C GLU A 74 -23.27 9.34 5.80
N ILE A 75 -22.08 9.81 5.49
CA ILE A 75 -20.84 9.38 6.11
C ILE A 75 -20.47 10.41 7.16
N VAL A 76 -20.58 10.06 8.43
CA VAL A 76 -20.10 10.92 9.52
C VAL A 76 -18.61 10.66 9.67
N PHE A 77 -17.81 11.62 9.21
CA PHE A 77 -16.36 11.59 9.36
C PHE A 77 -15.92 12.68 10.35
N GLU A 78 -15.25 12.28 11.42
CA GLU A 78 -14.76 13.22 12.41
C GLU A 78 -13.44 13.85 11.94
N GLN A 79 -13.41 15.18 11.80
CA GLN A 79 -12.21 15.93 11.40
C GLN A 79 -10.98 15.63 12.29
N LYS A 80 -11.21 15.23 13.55
CA LYS A 80 -10.09 14.78 14.43
C LYS A 80 -9.27 13.64 13.85
N ASN A 81 -9.84 12.80 12.97
CA ASN A 81 -9.13 11.68 12.33
C ASN A 81 -8.13 12.17 11.25
N LEU A 82 -8.22 13.42 10.83
CA LEU A 82 -7.26 14.09 9.94
C LEU A 82 -6.15 14.81 10.71
N LYS A 83 -6.38 15.12 11.99
CA LYS A 83 -5.34 15.71 12.82
C LYS A 83 -4.11 14.81 12.84
N ASP A 84 -2.97 15.43 12.84
CA ASP A 84 -1.67 14.74 12.87
C ASP A 84 -1.41 13.84 11.65
N LYS A 85 -2.11 14.10 10.53
CA LYS A 85 -1.84 13.46 9.25
C LYS A 85 -1.31 14.46 8.22
N SER A 86 -0.41 13.96 7.39
CA SER A 86 0.13 14.69 6.24
C SER A 86 -0.16 13.94 4.95
N HIS A 87 -0.33 14.71 3.90
CA HIS A 87 -0.34 14.26 2.52
C HIS A 87 1.02 14.51 1.91
N THR A 88 1.61 13.49 1.30
CA THR A 88 2.89 13.61 0.60
C THR A 88 2.75 13.14 -0.84
N GLU A 89 3.22 13.96 -1.78
CA GLU A 89 3.47 13.55 -3.15
C GLU A 89 4.89 13.00 -3.24
N LEU A 90 4.99 11.76 -3.70
CA LEU A 90 6.24 11.07 -3.99
C LEU A 90 6.44 10.97 -5.50
N GLU A 91 7.69 10.91 -5.94
CA GLU A 91 8.07 10.62 -7.32
C GLU A 91 9.07 9.48 -7.33
N LEU A 92 8.88 8.54 -8.25
CA LEU A 92 9.86 7.46 -8.47
C LEU A 92 11.06 8.00 -9.26
N ASN A 93 12.25 7.88 -8.71
CA ASN A 93 13.49 8.21 -9.43
C ASN A 93 13.99 7.05 -10.31
N ASP A 94 13.56 5.82 -10.00
CA ASP A 94 13.96 4.61 -10.72
C ASP A 94 12.71 3.79 -11.08
N ASP A 95 12.85 2.92 -12.08
CA ASP A 95 11.82 1.93 -12.40
C ASP A 95 11.66 0.92 -11.26
N VAL A 96 10.41 0.55 -10.98
CA VAL A 96 10.08 -0.39 -9.89
C VAL A 96 9.21 -1.52 -10.42
N ILE A 97 9.61 -2.76 -10.13
CA ILE A 97 8.85 -3.96 -10.52
C ILE A 97 7.87 -4.32 -9.39
N VAL A 98 6.58 -4.37 -9.71
CA VAL A 98 5.54 -4.79 -8.78
C VAL A 98 4.80 -6.04 -9.28
N ALA A 99 4.29 -6.83 -8.34
CA ALA A 99 3.31 -7.85 -8.64
C ALA A 99 1.91 -7.24 -8.70
N VAL A 100 1.16 -7.55 -9.75
CA VAL A 100 -0.21 -7.09 -9.91
C VAL A 100 -1.17 -8.08 -9.23
N ILE A 101 -1.96 -7.57 -8.29
CA ILE A 101 -2.99 -8.32 -7.55
C ILE A 101 -4.36 -7.86 -8.05
N ASP A 102 -4.78 -8.38 -9.17
CA ASP A 102 -6.09 -8.13 -9.78
C ASP A 102 -6.94 -9.42 -9.87
N GLN A 103 -8.10 -9.34 -10.49
CA GLN A 103 -8.99 -10.50 -10.63
C GLN A 103 -8.35 -11.63 -11.45
N VAL A 104 -7.52 -11.30 -12.43
CA VAL A 104 -6.85 -12.30 -13.29
C VAL A 104 -5.76 -13.02 -12.50
N SER A 105 -4.94 -12.27 -11.78
CA SER A 105 -3.88 -12.83 -10.93
C SER A 105 -4.46 -13.70 -9.80
N VAL A 106 -5.58 -13.29 -9.20
CA VAL A 106 -6.28 -14.08 -8.16
C VAL A 106 -6.75 -15.44 -8.69
N VAL A 107 -7.30 -15.48 -9.90
CA VAL A 107 -7.72 -16.74 -10.54
C VAL A 107 -6.50 -17.61 -10.87
N THR A 108 -5.47 -17.00 -11.46
CA THR A 108 -4.24 -17.70 -11.85
C THR A 108 -3.51 -18.29 -10.65
N MET A 109 -3.45 -17.56 -9.55
CA MET A 109 -2.82 -18.02 -8.30
C MET A 109 -3.73 -18.95 -7.48
N ARG A 110 -4.99 -19.11 -7.87
CA ARG A 110 -6.03 -19.81 -7.09
C ARG A 110 -6.20 -19.27 -5.66
N ALA A 111 -5.97 -17.97 -5.50
CA ALA A 111 -5.98 -17.30 -4.19
C ALA A 111 -7.39 -17.02 -3.65
N GLY A 112 -8.41 -17.11 -4.51
CA GLY A 112 -9.79 -16.78 -4.16
C GLY A 112 -10.06 -15.27 -4.17
N LYS A 113 -11.33 -14.90 -4.40
CA LYS A 113 -11.74 -13.47 -4.54
C LYS A 113 -11.45 -12.62 -3.31
N LYS A 114 -11.31 -13.24 -2.15
CA LYS A 114 -11.02 -12.58 -0.87
C LYS A 114 -9.67 -11.86 -0.85
N LEU A 115 -8.74 -12.18 -1.74
CA LEU A 115 -7.46 -11.48 -1.82
C LEU A 115 -7.64 -9.99 -2.19
N ILE A 116 -8.64 -9.67 -3.00
CA ILE A 116 -8.94 -8.30 -3.44
C ILE A 116 -10.09 -7.68 -2.62
N HIS A 117 -11.11 -8.49 -2.30
CA HIS A 117 -12.35 -8.03 -1.68
C HIS A 117 -12.54 -8.66 -0.29
N CYS A 118 -11.62 -8.38 0.62
CA CYS A 118 -11.72 -8.84 2.00
C CYS A 118 -12.00 -7.68 2.95
N ASP A 119 -12.61 -7.99 4.06
CA ASP A 119 -12.74 -7.09 5.20
C ASP A 119 -11.50 -7.19 6.10
N ALA A 120 -11.34 -6.25 7.03
CA ALA A 120 -10.14 -6.17 7.88
C ALA A 120 -9.86 -7.46 8.68
N GLU A 121 -10.90 -8.18 9.08
CA GLU A 121 -10.78 -9.47 9.79
C GLU A 121 -10.06 -10.55 8.97
N GLU A 122 -10.02 -10.40 7.65
CA GLU A 122 -9.41 -11.35 6.72
C GLU A 122 -7.99 -10.95 6.29
N TYR A 123 -7.46 -9.82 6.77
CA TYR A 123 -6.12 -9.33 6.37
C TYR A 123 -4.99 -10.28 6.73
N ILE A 124 -5.17 -11.18 7.68
CA ILE A 124 -4.20 -12.24 7.97
C ILE A 124 -3.92 -13.11 6.73
N HIS A 125 -4.93 -13.35 5.90
CA HIS A 125 -4.78 -14.16 4.68
C HIS A 125 -4.10 -13.37 3.56
N THR A 126 -4.42 -12.08 3.40
CA THR A 126 -3.81 -11.24 2.37
C THR A 126 -2.34 -10.97 2.68
N ARG A 127 -1.99 -10.81 3.96
CA ARG A 127 -0.59 -10.70 4.42
C ARG A 127 0.20 -11.97 4.15
N ALA A 128 -0.40 -13.15 4.41
CA ALA A 128 0.26 -14.41 4.10
C ALA A 128 0.56 -14.57 2.59
N TRP A 129 -0.30 -14.02 1.71
CA TRP A 129 -0.03 -13.93 0.29
C TRP A 129 1.09 -12.94 -0.04
N ALA A 130 1.12 -11.77 0.59
CA ALA A 130 2.20 -10.80 0.43
C ALA A 130 3.56 -11.40 0.83
N GLU A 131 3.62 -12.10 1.97
CA GLU A 131 4.80 -12.84 2.42
C GLU A 131 5.23 -13.92 1.42
N HIS A 132 4.28 -14.70 0.90
CA HIS A 132 4.57 -15.73 -0.09
C HIS A 132 5.14 -15.14 -1.38
N ILE A 133 4.53 -14.06 -1.90
CA ILE A 133 5.03 -13.36 -3.09
C ILE A 133 6.43 -12.81 -2.84
N TYR A 134 6.63 -12.17 -1.70
CA TYR A 134 7.93 -11.66 -1.28
C TYR A 134 9.00 -12.76 -1.25
N GLU A 135 8.69 -13.92 -0.70
CA GLU A 135 9.65 -15.03 -0.64
C GLU A 135 9.99 -15.62 -2.00
N GLN A 136 8.97 -15.89 -2.81
CA GLN A 136 9.11 -16.65 -4.04
C GLN A 136 9.64 -15.83 -5.22
N HIS A 137 9.50 -14.51 -5.18
CA HIS A 137 9.81 -13.61 -6.30
C HIS A 137 10.76 -12.51 -5.84
N LYS A 138 12.04 -12.74 -5.90
CA LYS A 138 13.08 -11.83 -5.40
C LYS A 138 13.23 -10.55 -6.24
N ASP A 139 12.75 -10.57 -7.47
CA ASP A 139 12.71 -9.45 -8.40
C ASP A 139 11.56 -8.47 -8.13
N ILE A 140 10.52 -8.88 -7.39
CA ILE A 140 9.36 -8.06 -7.07
C ILE A 140 9.70 -7.13 -5.90
N GLN A 141 9.56 -5.82 -6.13
CA GLN A 141 9.88 -4.75 -5.19
C GLN A 141 8.66 -4.23 -4.44
N GLY A 142 7.45 -4.65 -4.85
CA GLY A 142 6.20 -4.25 -4.24
C GLY A 142 5.00 -4.95 -4.84
N LEU A 143 3.81 -4.57 -4.37
CA LEU A 143 2.52 -5.05 -4.89
C LEU A 143 1.70 -3.86 -5.39
N GLU A 144 0.89 -4.08 -6.44
CA GLU A 144 -0.12 -3.17 -6.93
C GLU A 144 -1.48 -3.87 -6.88
N TRP A 145 -2.53 -3.19 -6.43
CA TRP A 145 -3.91 -3.69 -6.45
C TRP A 145 -4.90 -2.57 -6.73
N PRO A 146 -6.07 -2.87 -7.33
CA PRO A 146 -7.12 -1.89 -7.49
C PRO A 146 -7.69 -1.46 -6.13
N SER A 147 -7.82 -0.16 -5.91
CA SER A 147 -8.47 0.36 -4.71
C SER A 147 -9.92 -0.10 -4.66
N ARG A 148 -10.39 -0.48 -3.48
CA ARG A 148 -11.76 -0.96 -3.28
C ARG A 148 -12.81 0.15 -3.41
N GLN A 149 -12.43 1.36 -3.05
CA GLN A 149 -13.35 2.49 -2.89
C GLN A 149 -13.20 3.56 -3.96
N HIS A 150 -12.18 3.47 -4.81
CA HIS A 150 -11.89 4.45 -5.85
C HIS A 150 -11.37 3.79 -7.12
N ASN A 151 -11.63 4.41 -8.28
CA ASN A 151 -11.06 3.97 -9.56
C ASN A 151 -9.58 4.38 -9.62
N GLY A 152 -8.70 3.49 -9.20
CA GLY A 152 -7.25 3.70 -9.20
C GLY A 152 -6.56 2.58 -8.47
N ASN A 153 -5.23 2.61 -8.45
CA ASN A 153 -4.42 1.57 -7.86
C ASN A 153 -3.71 2.05 -6.59
N ALA A 154 -3.63 1.16 -5.63
CA ALA A 154 -2.83 1.29 -4.44
C ALA A 154 -1.58 0.41 -4.54
N TYR A 155 -0.54 0.80 -3.83
CA TYR A 155 0.78 0.19 -3.86
C TYR A 155 1.30 -0.05 -2.45
N VAL A 156 2.05 -1.12 -2.28
CA VAL A 156 2.95 -1.32 -1.15
C VAL A 156 4.33 -1.68 -1.67
N PHE A 157 5.38 -1.02 -1.17
CA PHE A 157 6.77 -1.30 -1.55
C PHE A 157 7.53 -1.89 -0.36
N PHE A 158 8.51 -2.75 -0.66
CA PHE A 158 9.37 -3.41 0.32
C PHE A 158 10.71 -2.66 0.40
N GLU A 159 11.07 -2.14 1.59
CA GLU A 159 12.25 -1.28 1.76
C GLU A 159 13.55 -1.92 1.28
N ASP A 160 13.76 -3.17 1.63
CA ASP A 160 14.98 -3.93 1.32
C ASP A 160 15.16 -4.24 -0.18
N ARG A 161 14.12 -3.96 -0.99
CA ARG A 161 14.12 -4.13 -2.45
C ARG A 161 14.04 -2.84 -3.24
N ILE A 162 13.85 -1.73 -2.55
CA ILE A 162 13.85 -0.39 -3.14
C ILE A 162 15.21 0.26 -2.88
N THR A 163 15.84 0.75 -3.94
CA THR A 163 17.10 1.49 -3.81
C THR A 163 16.87 2.77 -3.01
N SER A 164 17.80 3.10 -2.14
CA SER A 164 17.73 4.36 -1.37
C SER A 164 17.65 5.55 -2.33
N GLY A 165 16.66 6.41 -2.14
CA GLY A 165 16.41 7.58 -3.00
C GLY A 165 15.44 7.34 -4.15
N THR A 166 14.99 6.11 -4.40
CA THR A 166 13.96 5.83 -5.43
C THR A 166 12.66 6.57 -5.14
N LEU A 167 12.26 6.67 -3.86
CA LEU A 167 11.09 7.44 -3.44
C LEU A 167 11.50 8.86 -3.03
N LYS A 168 11.39 9.80 -3.94
CA LYS A 168 11.69 11.21 -3.72
C LYS A 168 10.42 11.96 -3.26
N ILE A 169 10.53 12.77 -2.22
CA ILE A 169 9.47 13.67 -1.80
C ILE A 169 9.46 14.91 -2.70
N ASN A 170 8.32 15.20 -3.32
CA ASN A 170 8.08 16.44 -4.05
C ASN A 170 7.44 17.49 -3.15
N THR A 171 6.33 17.13 -2.49
CA THR A 171 5.63 18.02 -1.55
C THR A 171 5.15 17.24 -0.34
N THR A 172 4.97 17.94 0.77
CA THR A 172 4.29 17.41 1.97
C THR A 172 3.46 18.54 2.59
N ASP A 173 2.16 18.28 2.75
CA ASP A 173 1.19 19.21 3.31
C ASP A 173 0.47 18.56 4.50
N THR A 174 0.12 19.33 5.51
CA THR A 174 -0.73 18.86 6.62
C THR A 174 -2.20 18.85 6.17
N LEU A 175 -2.98 17.86 6.62
CA LEU A 175 -4.40 17.73 6.26
C LEU A 175 -5.33 18.58 7.15
N ALA A 176 -4.86 19.12 8.26
CA ALA A 176 -5.63 19.98 9.17
C ALA A 176 -4.73 20.99 9.88
#